data_2a5618ec208cdd60ee3c81d8661fce78
#
_entry.id   2a5618ec208cdd60ee3c81d8661fce78
#
_cell.length_a   1.000
_cell.length_b   1.000
_cell.length_c   1.000
_cell.angle_alpha   90.00
_cell.angle_beta   90.00
_cell.angle_gamma   90.00
#
_symmetry.space_group_name_H-M   'P 1'
#
loop_
_entity.id
_entity.type
_entity.pdbx_description
1 polymer ?
#
loop_
_entity_poly.entity_id
_entity_poly.type
_entity_poly.pdbx_seq_one_letter_code
_entity_poly.pdbx_strand_id
1 'polypeptide(L)'
;HVQVTGHAIHPRICAQKSDGTYQPSTGTIETYIEPTGVRIDTGIAQGSIVSGKYDNMLAKLIVHRPTRAEAMQLLANKLGQYVINGIHTNIPLIIKLLHDTKFINMQHYTRYLQTEFEPPRYDAETAAALAAILLYETERNEGLKRYGSLAGYSNTAQAAK
;
A
#
# COMPACT_ATOMS: atom_id res chain seq x y z
N HIS A 1 -21.72 -21.87 -22.16
CA HIS A 1 -20.35 -22.31 -21.81
C HIS A 1 -19.58 -21.11 -21.27
N VAL A 2 -19.07 -21.23 -20.04
CA VAL A 2 -18.16 -20.23 -19.46
C VAL A 2 -16.77 -20.48 -20.04
N GLN A 3 -16.19 -19.44 -20.65
CA GLN A 3 -14.78 -19.49 -21.11
C GLN A 3 -13.90 -18.84 -20.05
N VAL A 4 -12.86 -19.55 -19.63
CA VAL A 4 -11.84 -19.02 -18.74
C VAL A 4 -10.80 -18.27 -19.56
N THR A 5 -10.63 -16.98 -19.32
CA THR A 5 -9.66 -16.13 -20.03
C THR A 5 -8.80 -15.36 -19.04
N GLY A 6 -7.50 -15.26 -19.35
CA GLY A 6 -6.54 -14.48 -18.54
C GLY A 6 -6.22 -15.09 -17.18
N HIS A 7 -5.69 -14.26 -16.31
CA HIS A 7 -5.24 -14.61 -14.97
C HIS A 7 -5.69 -13.57 -13.94
N ALA A 8 -6.38 -14.02 -12.90
CA ALA A 8 -6.82 -13.17 -11.80
C ALA A 8 -6.00 -13.46 -10.53
N ILE A 9 -5.61 -12.42 -9.81
CA ILE A 9 -4.97 -12.53 -8.49
C ILE A 9 -5.74 -11.65 -7.51
N HIS A 10 -5.98 -12.20 -6.31
CA HIS A 10 -6.79 -11.51 -5.33
C HIS A 10 -6.25 -11.79 -3.91
N PRO A 11 -5.39 -10.90 -3.37
CA PRO A 11 -5.00 -10.96 -1.98
C PRO A 11 -6.10 -10.48 -1.04
N ARG A 12 -6.10 -11.03 0.17
CA ARG A 12 -6.83 -10.47 1.30
C ARG A 12 -5.93 -9.47 2.00
N ILE A 13 -6.39 -8.25 2.16
CA ILE A 13 -5.71 -7.22 2.95
C ILE A 13 -6.18 -7.38 4.39
N CYS A 14 -5.24 -7.68 5.28
CA CYS A 14 -5.50 -7.99 6.67
C CYS A 14 -4.77 -7.03 7.61
N ALA A 15 -5.42 -6.70 8.73
CA ALA A 15 -4.85 -5.94 9.84
C ALA A 15 -3.92 -6.84 10.65
N GLN A 16 -2.67 -6.93 10.24
CA GLN A 16 -1.66 -7.78 10.89
C GLN A 16 -0.24 -7.29 10.60
N LYS A 17 0.71 -7.64 11.47
CA LYS A 17 2.12 -7.38 11.25
C LYS A 17 2.67 -8.21 10.09
N SER A 18 3.59 -7.62 9.35
CA SER A 18 4.29 -8.24 8.21
C SER A 18 5.69 -8.77 8.55
N ASP A 19 6.07 -8.78 9.83
CA ASP A 19 7.39 -9.11 10.36
C ASP A 19 7.63 -10.63 10.55
N GLY A 20 6.71 -11.47 10.09
CA GLY A 20 6.75 -12.91 10.27
C GLY A 20 6.02 -13.41 11.52
N THR A 21 5.63 -12.53 12.44
CA THR A 21 4.81 -12.92 13.60
C THR A 21 3.34 -13.07 13.24
N TYR A 22 2.89 -12.38 12.17
CA TYR A 22 1.50 -12.34 11.69
C TYR A 22 0.48 -11.94 12.78
N GLN A 23 0.96 -11.24 13.82
CA GLN A 23 0.09 -10.82 14.93
C GLN A 23 -0.97 -9.84 14.43
N PRO A 24 -2.24 -9.97 14.86
CA PRO A 24 -3.27 -9.01 14.55
C PRO A 24 -2.88 -7.60 14.99
N SER A 25 -3.28 -6.61 14.21
CA SER A 25 -3.12 -5.19 14.52
C SER A 25 -4.49 -4.56 14.73
N THR A 26 -4.66 -3.81 15.80
CA THR A 26 -5.90 -3.11 16.13
C THR A 26 -5.62 -1.62 16.22
N GLY A 27 -6.64 -0.79 16.03
CA GLY A 27 -6.51 0.66 16.09
C GLY A 27 -7.55 1.37 15.23
N THR A 28 -7.38 2.67 15.06
CA THR A 28 -8.21 3.49 14.18
C THR A 28 -7.47 3.72 12.87
N ILE A 29 -8.19 3.62 11.75
CA ILE A 29 -7.66 3.94 10.42
C ILE A 29 -7.59 5.46 10.28
N GLU A 30 -6.39 6.01 10.33
CA GLU A 30 -6.14 7.45 10.26
C GLU A 30 -6.18 7.97 8.82
N THR A 31 -5.62 7.19 7.88
CA THR A 31 -5.62 7.52 6.45
C THR A 31 -6.02 6.30 5.65
N TYR A 32 -6.93 6.50 4.69
CA TYR A 32 -7.40 5.45 3.79
C TYR A 32 -7.47 5.97 2.37
N ILE A 33 -6.61 5.45 1.46
CA ILE A 33 -6.58 5.84 0.05
C ILE A 33 -6.54 4.57 -0.81
N GLU A 34 -7.56 4.36 -1.62
CA GLU A 34 -7.66 3.24 -2.53
C GLU A 34 -6.93 3.50 -3.86
N PRO A 35 -6.23 2.51 -4.42
CA PRO A 35 -5.71 2.60 -5.77
C PRO A 35 -6.87 2.60 -6.80
N THR A 36 -6.73 3.40 -7.84
CA THR A 36 -7.71 3.49 -8.93
C THR A 36 -7.48 2.42 -10.02
N GLY A 37 -8.49 2.11 -10.83
CA GLY A 37 -8.38 1.24 -12.00
C GLY A 37 -8.28 -0.26 -11.68
N VAL A 38 -8.67 -0.67 -10.47
CA VAL A 38 -8.80 -2.07 -10.02
C VAL A 38 -10.07 -2.21 -9.18
N ARG A 39 -10.52 -3.45 -8.99
CA ARG A 39 -11.64 -3.74 -8.09
C ARG A 39 -11.14 -3.89 -6.67
N ILE A 40 -11.80 -3.19 -5.74
CA ILE A 40 -11.58 -3.32 -4.31
C ILE A 40 -12.92 -3.60 -3.65
N ASP A 41 -13.00 -4.70 -2.91
CA ASP A 41 -14.12 -5.02 -2.04
C ASP A 41 -13.66 -4.71 -0.62
N THR A 42 -14.16 -3.64 -0.01
CA THR A 42 -13.72 -3.16 1.31
C THR A 42 -14.89 -3.04 2.29
N GLY A 43 -14.60 -3.26 3.57
CA GLY A 43 -15.51 -3.02 4.69
C GLY A 43 -15.07 -1.88 5.60
N ILE A 44 -14.04 -1.11 5.22
CA ILE A 44 -13.44 -0.05 6.03
C ILE A 44 -13.39 1.28 5.29
N ALA A 45 -13.24 2.36 6.06
CA ALA A 45 -12.99 3.72 5.57
C ALA A 45 -12.07 4.44 6.57
N GLN A 46 -11.65 5.64 6.22
CA GLN A 46 -10.97 6.52 7.17
C GLN A 46 -11.85 6.76 8.41
N GLY A 47 -11.27 6.65 9.60
CA GLY A 47 -11.97 6.72 10.89
C GLY A 47 -12.55 5.39 11.37
N SER A 48 -12.52 4.31 10.58
CA SER A 48 -12.96 2.98 11.02
C SER A 48 -12.11 2.45 12.16
N ILE A 49 -12.75 1.83 13.15
CA ILE A 49 -12.07 1.18 14.28
C ILE A 49 -11.92 -0.30 13.97
N VAL A 50 -10.67 -0.77 13.89
CA VAL A 50 -10.32 -2.19 13.72
C VAL A 50 -10.14 -2.81 15.09
N SER A 51 -11.02 -3.75 15.46
CA SER A 51 -11.00 -4.42 16.75
C SER A 51 -10.50 -5.87 16.63
N GLY A 52 -9.92 -6.40 17.71
CA GLY A 52 -9.53 -7.81 17.76
C GLY A 52 -10.68 -8.80 17.99
N LYS A 53 -11.94 -8.36 17.96
CA LYS A 53 -13.11 -9.19 18.27
C LYS A 53 -13.68 -9.93 17.05
N TYR A 54 -13.28 -9.54 15.84
CA TYR A 54 -13.74 -10.09 14.57
C TYR A 54 -12.54 -10.48 13.70
N ASP A 55 -12.81 -10.97 12.48
CA ASP A 55 -11.79 -11.26 11.48
C ASP A 55 -10.96 -9.99 11.19
N ASN A 56 -9.66 -10.17 11.04
CA ASN A 56 -8.73 -9.09 10.73
C ASN A 56 -8.73 -8.69 9.23
N MET A 57 -9.56 -9.31 8.40
CA MET A 57 -9.66 -8.97 6.99
C MET A 57 -10.34 -7.61 6.79
N LEU A 58 -9.63 -6.70 6.12
CA LEU A 58 -10.08 -5.33 5.87
C LEU A 58 -10.69 -5.16 4.48
N ALA A 59 -10.03 -5.75 3.49
CA ALA A 59 -10.40 -5.58 2.09
C ALA A 59 -9.88 -6.73 1.22
N LYS A 60 -10.36 -6.79 -0.02
CA LYS A 60 -9.84 -7.63 -1.10
C LYS A 60 -9.52 -6.74 -2.28
N LEU A 61 -8.30 -6.81 -2.80
CA LEU A 61 -7.90 -6.14 -4.02
C LEU A 61 -7.85 -7.18 -5.14
N ILE A 62 -8.60 -6.98 -6.22
CA ILE A 62 -8.74 -7.96 -7.30
C ILE A 62 -8.16 -7.36 -8.58
N VAL A 63 -7.21 -8.07 -9.19
CA VAL A 63 -6.63 -7.74 -10.50
C VAL A 63 -6.87 -8.86 -11.49
N HIS A 64 -7.04 -8.51 -12.77
CA HIS A 64 -7.14 -9.46 -13.87
C HIS A 64 -6.31 -8.95 -15.05
N ARG A 65 -5.50 -9.82 -15.67
CA ARG A 65 -4.69 -9.53 -16.86
C ARG A 65 -4.60 -10.76 -17.76
N PRO A 66 -4.17 -10.60 -19.02
CA PRO A 66 -3.98 -11.74 -19.93
C PRO A 66 -3.05 -12.81 -19.38
N THR A 67 -1.96 -12.41 -18.71
CA THR A 67 -0.97 -13.33 -18.15
C THR A 67 -0.81 -13.19 -16.64
N ARG A 68 -0.29 -14.23 -15.97
CA ARG A 68 0.04 -14.21 -14.55
C ARG A 68 1.08 -13.15 -14.21
N ALA A 69 2.11 -13.01 -15.04
CA ALA A 69 3.18 -12.03 -14.84
C ALA A 69 2.63 -10.60 -14.84
N GLU A 70 1.80 -10.25 -15.82
CA GLU A 70 1.14 -8.94 -15.88
C GLU A 70 0.19 -8.70 -14.71
N ALA A 71 -0.55 -9.73 -14.26
CA ALA A 71 -1.41 -9.64 -13.10
C ALA A 71 -0.60 -9.39 -11.82
N MET A 72 0.54 -10.07 -11.63
CA MET A 72 1.44 -9.86 -10.49
C MET A 72 2.04 -8.46 -10.49
N GLN A 73 2.51 -7.98 -11.64
CA GLN A 73 3.08 -6.64 -11.76
C GLN A 73 2.05 -5.55 -11.47
N LEU A 74 0.84 -5.69 -12.03
CA LEU A 74 -0.25 -4.76 -11.73
C LEU A 74 -0.58 -4.77 -10.24
N LEU A 75 -0.69 -5.96 -9.64
CA LEU A 75 -0.99 -6.09 -8.22
C LEU A 75 0.07 -5.41 -7.35
N ALA A 76 1.35 -5.63 -7.60
CA ALA A 76 2.43 -4.99 -6.85
C ALA A 76 2.36 -3.45 -6.94
N ASN A 77 2.14 -2.92 -8.14
CA ASN A 77 1.98 -1.48 -8.36
C ASN A 77 0.77 -0.91 -7.62
N LYS A 78 -0.35 -1.63 -7.61
CA LYS A 78 -1.58 -1.17 -6.94
C LYS A 78 -1.50 -1.28 -5.42
N LEU A 79 -0.84 -2.30 -4.90
CA LEU A 79 -0.56 -2.41 -3.47
C LEU A 79 0.36 -1.28 -2.98
N GLY A 80 1.34 -0.85 -3.79
CA GLY A 80 2.18 0.30 -3.47
C GLY A 80 1.44 1.65 -3.44
N GLN A 81 0.27 1.74 -4.07
CA GLN A 81 -0.62 2.91 -4.04
C GLN A 81 -1.69 2.83 -2.96
N TYR A 82 -1.86 1.66 -2.32
CA TYR A 82 -2.91 1.45 -1.33
C TYR A 82 -2.43 1.91 0.05
N VAL A 83 -2.98 3.01 0.55
CA VAL A 83 -2.58 3.60 1.84
C VAL A 83 -3.62 3.26 2.90
N ILE A 84 -3.18 2.57 3.95
CA ILE A 84 -3.95 2.27 5.16
C ILE A 84 -3.03 2.56 6.34
N ASN A 85 -3.18 3.73 6.98
CA ASN A 85 -2.38 4.14 8.12
C ASN A 85 -3.19 4.11 9.42
N GLY A 86 -2.48 4.06 10.57
CA GLY A 86 -3.04 3.93 11.91
C GLY A 86 -2.98 2.50 12.46
N ILE A 87 -2.81 1.51 11.57
CA ILE A 87 -2.64 0.09 11.91
C ILE A 87 -1.59 -0.55 11.01
N HIS A 88 -1.06 -1.71 11.41
CA HIS A 88 -0.22 -2.54 10.54
C HIS A 88 -1.09 -3.38 9.61
N THR A 89 -0.64 -3.53 8.36
CA THR A 89 -1.29 -4.40 7.37
C THR A 89 -0.31 -5.39 6.76
N ASN A 90 -0.82 -6.44 6.12
CA ASN A 90 -0.01 -7.41 5.38
C ASN A 90 0.39 -6.95 3.97
N ILE A 91 0.12 -5.71 3.58
CA ILE A 91 0.49 -5.18 2.26
C ILE A 91 1.99 -5.34 1.97
N PRO A 92 2.93 -4.98 2.87
CA PRO A 92 4.36 -5.15 2.62
C PRO A 92 4.77 -6.62 2.45
N LEU A 93 4.15 -7.53 3.18
CA LEU A 93 4.38 -8.98 3.03
C LEU A 93 3.97 -9.45 1.64
N ILE A 94 2.78 -9.03 1.16
CA ILE A 94 2.27 -9.41 -0.15
C ILE A 94 3.17 -8.84 -1.25
N ILE A 95 3.60 -7.58 -1.15
CA ILE A 95 4.52 -6.97 -2.13
C ILE A 95 5.82 -7.77 -2.20
N LYS A 96 6.43 -8.12 -1.05
CA LYS A 96 7.64 -8.93 -1.02
C LYS A 96 7.42 -10.31 -1.64
N LEU A 97 6.28 -10.95 -1.35
CA LEU A 97 5.92 -12.25 -1.92
C LEU A 97 5.79 -12.21 -3.45
N LEU A 98 5.23 -11.13 -4.00
CA LEU A 98 5.10 -10.95 -5.46
C LEU A 98 6.46 -10.82 -6.17
N HIS A 99 7.53 -10.48 -5.45
CA HIS A 99 8.91 -10.42 -5.96
C HIS A 99 9.74 -11.66 -5.60
N ASP A 100 9.16 -12.60 -4.87
CA ASP A 100 9.86 -13.82 -4.48
C ASP A 100 9.98 -14.81 -5.64
N THR A 101 11.19 -15.29 -5.91
CA THR A 101 11.50 -16.16 -7.05
C THR A 101 10.72 -17.48 -7.01
N LYS A 102 10.57 -18.09 -5.83
CA LYS A 102 9.82 -19.34 -5.70
C LYS A 102 8.33 -19.12 -5.92
N PHE A 103 7.79 -17.99 -5.45
CA PHE A 103 6.40 -17.62 -5.72
C PHE A 103 6.16 -17.33 -7.20
N ILE A 104 7.06 -16.60 -7.86
CA ILE A 104 7.01 -16.32 -9.30
C ILE A 104 6.99 -17.62 -10.11
N ASN A 105 7.86 -18.56 -9.76
CA ASN A 105 8.02 -19.85 -10.45
C ASN A 105 7.02 -20.94 -10.01
N MET A 106 5.99 -20.57 -9.21
CA MET A 106 4.97 -21.50 -8.69
C MET A 106 5.55 -22.69 -7.89
N GLN A 107 6.67 -22.47 -7.20
CA GLN A 107 7.35 -23.46 -6.34
C GLN A 107 6.91 -23.36 -4.86
N HIS A 108 5.97 -22.48 -4.56
CA HIS A 108 5.41 -22.31 -3.23
C HIS A 108 4.36 -23.40 -2.92
N TYR A 109 4.18 -23.66 -1.62
CA TYR A 109 3.24 -24.63 -1.09
C TYR A 109 2.60 -24.10 0.20
N THR A 110 1.63 -24.80 0.78
CA THR A 110 0.79 -24.31 1.89
C THR A 110 1.57 -23.75 3.08
N ARG A 111 2.72 -24.34 3.41
CA ARG A 111 3.56 -23.90 4.54
C ARG A 111 4.71 -22.97 4.15
N TYR A 112 4.81 -22.60 2.87
CA TYR A 112 5.93 -21.84 2.33
C TYR A 112 6.26 -20.57 3.14
N LEU A 113 5.24 -19.77 3.47
CA LEU A 113 5.41 -18.55 4.26
C LEU A 113 5.97 -18.77 5.68
N GLN A 114 5.77 -19.97 6.23
CA GLN A 114 6.21 -20.31 7.58
C GLN A 114 7.60 -20.93 7.63
N THR A 115 8.02 -21.60 6.55
CA THR A 115 9.21 -22.45 6.57
C THR A 115 10.38 -21.89 5.76
N GLU A 116 10.12 -21.17 4.69
CA GLU A 116 11.16 -20.77 3.74
C GLU A 116 11.14 -19.30 3.35
N PHE A 117 9.97 -18.64 3.46
CA PHE A 117 9.84 -17.25 3.07
C PHE A 117 10.41 -16.32 4.14
N GLU A 118 11.31 -15.42 3.75
CA GLU A 118 11.80 -14.39 4.64
C GLU A 118 10.84 -13.18 4.63
N PRO A 119 10.17 -12.86 5.74
CA PRO A 119 9.28 -11.71 5.82
C PRO A 119 10.03 -10.39 5.64
N PRO A 120 9.34 -9.28 5.31
CA PRO A 120 9.96 -7.95 5.30
C PRO A 120 10.55 -7.64 6.67
N ARG A 121 11.79 -7.17 6.66
CA ARG A 121 12.41 -6.61 7.87
C ARG A 121 12.27 -5.10 7.80
N TYR A 122 11.71 -4.53 8.84
CA TYR A 122 11.66 -3.08 8.99
C TYR A 122 12.92 -2.66 9.75
N ASP A 123 13.82 -2.05 9.04
CA ASP A 123 14.92 -1.31 9.65
C ASP A 123 14.38 0.05 10.09
N ALA A 124 14.32 0.25 11.41
CA ALA A 124 13.79 1.48 11.99
C ALA A 124 14.63 2.71 11.59
N GLU A 125 15.92 2.54 11.37
CA GLU A 125 16.83 3.60 10.95
C GLU A 125 16.53 4.04 9.51
N THR A 126 16.39 3.08 8.59
CA THR A 126 15.99 3.34 7.19
C THR A 126 14.58 3.95 7.13
N ALA A 127 13.63 3.48 7.93
CA ALA A 127 12.29 4.04 7.98
C ALA A 127 12.29 5.48 8.51
N ALA A 128 13.09 5.77 9.53
CA ALA A 128 13.25 7.13 10.06
C ALA A 128 13.91 8.07 9.03
N ALA A 129 14.93 7.61 8.31
CA ALA A 129 15.60 8.38 7.27
C ALA A 129 14.64 8.72 6.12
N LEU A 130 13.84 7.73 5.65
CA LEU A 130 12.83 7.96 4.62
C LEU A 130 11.74 8.94 5.09
N ALA A 131 11.26 8.80 6.32
CA ALA A 131 10.29 9.73 6.90
C ALA A 131 10.84 11.16 6.98
N ALA A 132 12.11 11.34 7.38
CA ALA A 132 12.77 12.64 7.41
C ALA A 132 12.88 13.27 6.01
N ILE A 133 13.22 12.48 4.98
CA ILE A 133 13.27 12.95 3.59
C ILE A 133 11.90 13.42 3.11
N LEU A 134 10.85 12.61 3.37
CA LEU A 134 9.48 12.95 2.98
C LEU A 134 8.98 14.22 3.67
N LEU A 135 9.26 14.39 4.97
CA LEU A 135 8.93 15.60 5.71
C LEU A 135 9.66 16.81 5.13
N TYR A 136 10.96 16.69 4.88
CA TYR A 136 11.74 17.77 4.26
C TYR A 136 11.21 18.16 2.89
N GLU A 137 10.88 17.22 2.02
CA GLU A 137 10.30 17.50 0.71
C GLU A 137 8.92 18.16 0.80
N THR A 138 8.10 17.75 1.76
CA THR A 138 6.78 18.34 2.01
C THR A 138 6.91 19.80 2.45
N GLU A 139 7.76 20.08 3.43
CA GLU A 139 8.02 21.44 3.91
C GLU A 139 8.62 22.33 2.81
N ARG A 140 9.54 21.79 2.02
CA ARG A 140 10.13 22.50 0.88
C ARG A 140 9.08 22.85 -0.17
N ASN A 141 8.19 21.93 -0.51
CA ASN A 141 7.12 22.15 -1.49
C ASN A 141 6.07 23.15 -0.99
N GLU A 142 5.73 23.12 0.29
CA GLU A 142 4.86 24.12 0.90
C GLU A 142 5.51 25.52 0.95
N GLY A 143 6.80 25.58 1.26
CA GLY A 143 7.58 26.81 1.18
C GLY A 143 7.56 27.42 -0.23
N LEU A 144 7.81 26.62 -1.26
CA LEU A 144 7.77 27.06 -2.66
C LEU A 144 6.38 27.57 -3.08
N LYS A 145 5.29 26.93 -2.62
CA LYS A 145 3.92 27.39 -2.87
C LYS A 145 3.66 28.75 -2.22
N ARG A 146 4.14 28.99 -1.00
CA ARG A 146 4.03 30.27 -0.30
C ARG A 146 4.82 31.38 -1.01
N TYR A 147 6.04 31.10 -1.46
CA TYR A 147 6.85 32.07 -2.22
C TYR A 147 6.24 32.35 -3.59
N GLY A 148 5.70 31.36 -4.29
CA GLY A 148 5.01 31.56 -5.57
C GLY A 148 3.76 32.43 -5.45
N SER A 149 3.01 32.32 -4.36
CA SER A 149 1.85 33.19 -4.09
C SER A 149 2.26 34.65 -3.78
N LEU A 150 3.40 34.87 -3.10
CA LEU A 150 3.92 36.21 -2.83
C LEU A 150 4.49 36.89 -4.08
N ALA A 151 5.11 36.13 -4.99
CA ALA A 151 5.59 36.66 -6.28
C ALA A 151 4.43 37.11 -7.18
N GLY A 152 3.26 36.49 -7.10
CA GLY A 152 2.04 36.95 -7.78
C GLY A 152 1.51 38.30 -7.28
N TYR A 153 1.67 38.61 -6.02
CA TYR A 153 1.27 39.91 -5.42
C TYR A 153 2.15 41.07 -5.86
N SER A 154 3.45 40.81 -6.11
CA SER A 154 4.36 41.90 -6.56
C SER A 154 4.11 42.34 -7.99
N ASN A 155 3.63 41.48 -8.87
CA ASN A 155 3.32 41.81 -10.27
C ASN A 155 2.00 42.56 -10.45
N THR A 156 1.02 42.40 -9.54
CA THR A 156 -0.23 43.17 -9.59
C THR A 156 -0.08 44.60 -9.07
N ALA A 157 0.90 44.89 -8.22
CA ALA A 157 1.18 46.23 -7.71
C ALA A 157 1.92 47.13 -8.72
N GLN A 158 2.60 46.56 -9.73
CA GLN A 158 3.28 47.31 -10.80
C GLN A 158 2.38 47.64 -12.02
N ALA A 159 1.25 46.95 -12.16
CA ALA A 159 0.30 47.20 -13.26
C ALA A 159 -0.76 48.30 -12.94
N ALA A 160 -0.71 48.90 -11.75
CA ALA A 160 -1.65 49.93 -11.31
C ALA A 160 -1.03 51.33 -11.14
N LYS A 161 0.07 51.62 -11.89
CA LYS A 161 0.64 52.97 -12.00
C LYS A 161 0.56 53.53 -13.42
#